data_a10596596527bd5eeefd1fb8660aed04
#
_entry.id   a10596596527bd5eeefd1fb8660aed04
#
_cell.length_a   1.000
_cell.length_b   1.000
_cell.length_c   1.000
_cell.angle_alpha   90.00
_cell.angle_beta   90.00
_cell.angle_gamma   90.00
#
_symmetry.space_group_name_H-M   'P 1'
#
loop_
_entity.id
_entity.type
_entity.pdbx_description
1 polymer ?
#
loop_
_entity_poly.entity_id
_entity_poly.type
_entity_poly.pdbx_seq_one_letter_code
_entity_poly.pdbx_strand_id
1 'polypeptide(L)'
;MKQTKIVCSISDRRCDVDFLRKLFFSGMNVVRMNTAHASPEGIKEIIRNTRTVSQHVALLIDTKGPEVRTTAVDEPIHYKVGDMVKIFGRPDVDSTKDIVNVSYPDFARDVKVGDHVLFDDGALDMLIVESAGPMLVAQVQNEGYLGSHKSVNVPGEHIELPALTEKDKANILLAIEEDIDFIAHSFVRSAADVLAVQKILDEHNSDIKIISKIENQEGVDNIDEIIDASYGIMIARGDLGIEVPIEQIPGIQRSIINKCILKKKPVIVATQMLHTMINNPRPTRAEVTDIANAIYSHTDALMLSGETASGKYPVEAVQTMARIAEAAEQDAHKRGHVSVPMTNQNDQREFLSRSAIEATEQLGVKGIITDSETGQTARNLAAFRGPHPVLAICYKDKVQRWLNLSYGVIAVYQHRYKSNEEMFTAALRMLRQKGYIELEDKIAYLSGTFGVGGGTTFLEINKVGDVFARKYRFHLPEEVNTDEEGE
;
A
#
# COMPACT_ATOMS: atom_id res chain seq x y z
N MET A 1 11.35 -13.30 -11.39
CA MET A 1 11.35 -11.97 -10.69
C MET A 1 9.98 -11.78 -10.06
N LYS A 2 9.91 -11.50 -8.76
CA LYS A 2 8.63 -11.29 -8.06
C LYS A 2 7.87 -10.08 -8.60
N GLN A 3 6.55 -10.19 -8.72
CA GLN A 3 5.65 -9.13 -9.15
C GLN A 3 4.99 -8.41 -7.97
N THR A 4 4.66 -9.14 -6.90
CA THR A 4 4.13 -8.59 -5.65
C THR A 4 5.16 -7.65 -5.00
N LYS A 5 4.72 -6.47 -4.57
CA LYS A 5 5.59 -5.47 -3.95
C LYS A 5 5.78 -5.74 -2.46
N ILE A 6 6.91 -5.27 -1.90
CA ILE A 6 7.21 -5.40 -0.48
C ILE A 6 7.38 -4.02 0.13
N VAL A 7 6.57 -3.73 1.14
CA VAL A 7 6.66 -2.56 2.01
C VAL A 7 7.39 -2.96 3.29
N CYS A 8 8.44 -2.23 3.66
CA CYS A 8 9.21 -2.50 4.87
C CYS A 8 9.11 -1.32 5.84
N SER A 9 8.68 -1.58 7.07
CA SER A 9 8.74 -0.58 8.14
C SER A 9 10.17 -0.42 8.61
N ILE A 10 10.65 0.81 8.67
CA ILE A 10 12.00 1.17 9.10
C ILE A 10 11.90 2.03 10.36
N SER A 11 12.71 1.70 11.36
CA SER A 11 12.86 2.47 12.60
C SER A 11 14.07 3.40 12.48
N ASP A 12 13.97 4.60 13.09
CA ASP A 12 15.06 5.54 13.25
C ASP A 12 16.26 4.98 14.07
N ARG A 13 16.01 3.90 14.84
CA ARG A 13 17.07 3.19 15.57
C ARG A 13 17.95 2.31 14.68
N ARG A 14 17.49 1.96 13.50
CA ARG A 14 18.19 1.09 12.54
C ARG A 14 17.82 1.48 11.12
N CYS A 15 18.46 2.51 10.60
CA CYS A 15 18.20 3.06 9.27
C CYS A 15 19.47 3.41 8.50
N ASP A 16 20.60 2.83 8.86
CA ASP A 16 21.86 3.07 8.17
C ASP A 16 21.83 2.61 6.71
N VAL A 17 22.65 3.26 5.87
CA VAL A 17 22.66 3.04 4.41
C VAL A 17 22.95 1.59 4.03
N ASP A 18 23.83 0.89 4.75
CA ASP A 18 24.19 -0.49 4.44
C ASP A 18 23.05 -1.46 4.78
N PHE A 19 22.32 -1.21 5.86
CA PHE A 19 21.13 -1.96 6.21
C PHE A 19 20.03 -1.76 5.15
N LEU A 20 19.71 -0.52 4.81
CA LEU A 20 18.70 -0.21 3.79
C LEU A 20 19.07 -0.79 2.42
N ARG A 21 20.37 -0.77 2.06
CA ARG A 21 20.87 -1.39 0.83
C ARG A 21 20.65 -2.89 0.81
N LYS A 22 20.87 -3.60 1.93
CA LYS A 22 20.59 -5.04 2.05
C LYS A 22 19.11 -5.33 1.87
N LEU A 23 18.21 -4.54 2.47
CA LEU A 23 16.76 -4.69 2.28
C LEU A 23 16.34 -4.43 0.83
N PHE A 24 16.89 -3.38 0.20
CA PHE A 24 16.62 -3.06 -1.20
C PHE A 24 16.98 -4.21 -2.14
N PHE A 25 18.18 -4.76 -2.03
CA PHE A 25 18.61 -5.92 -2.85
C PHE A 25 17.87 -7.22 -2.48
N SER A 26 17.29 -7.31 -1.29
CA SER A 26 16.44 -8.43 -0.89
C SER A 26 15.01 -8.34 -1.44
N GLY A 27 14.63 -7.20 -2.03
CA GLY A 27 13.35 -7.03 -2.72
C GLY A 27 12.40 -5.98 -2.14
N MET A 28 12.84 -5.11 -1.23
CA MET A 28 12.07 -3.97 -0.73
C MET A 28 11.75 -2.98 -1.86
N ASN A 29 10.50 -2.55 -1.95
CA ASN A 29 10.01 -1.57 -2.92
C ASN A 29 9.63 -0.23 -2.27
N VAL A 30 9.13 -0.27 -1.03
CA VAL A 30 8.65 0.90 -0.30
C VAL A 30 9.19 0.88 1.12
N VAL A 31 9.68 2.02 1.59
CA VAL A 31 10.04 2.28 2.98
C VAL A 31 8.84 2.93 3.68
N ARG A 32 8.35 2.29 4.75
CA ARG A 32 7.32 2.84 5.62
C ARG A 32 7.95 3.39 6.90
N MET A 33 7.57 4.60 7.27
CA MET A 33 7.96 5.30 8.50
C MET A 33 6.72 5.48 9.38
N ASN A 34 6.74 4.91 10.60
CA ASN A 34 5.62 5.00 11.53
C ASN A 34 5.81 6.20 12.48
N THR A 35 4.98 7.24 12.32
CA THR A 35 5.04 8.47 13.12
C THR A 35 4.61 8.29 14.58
N ALA A 36 4.00 7.16 14.93
CA ALA A 36 3.70 6.86 16.31
C ALA A 36 4.99 6.68 17.16
N HIS A 37 6.08 6.20 16.53
CA HIS A 37 7.32 5.81 17.21
C HIS A 37 8.55 6.61 16.76
N ALA A 38 8.59 7.12 15.54
CA ALA A 38 9.72 7.87 15.02
C ALA A 38 9.62 9.36 15.32
N SER A 39 10.76 9.99 15.62
CA SER A 39 10.86 11.45 15.76
C SER A 39 10.92 12.11 14.37
N PRO A 40 10.58 13.41 14.22
CA PRO A 40 10.74 14.14 12.98
C PRO A 40 12.16 14.06 12.41
N GLU A 41 13.18 14.18 13.25
CA GLU A 41 14.60 14.06 12.89
C GLU A 41 14.94 12.67 12.41
N GLY A 42 14.43 11.64 13.09
CA GLY A 42 14.58 10.23 12.68
C GLY A 42 13.93 9.94 11.34
N ILE A 43 12.75 10.51 11.07
CA ILE A 43 12.08 10.43 9.76
C ILE A 43 12.97 11.05 8.67
N LYS A 44 13.50 12.26 8.87
CA LYS A 44 14.42 12.93 7.93
C LYS A 44 15.70 12.11 7.69
N GLU A 45 16.21 11.45 8.70
CA GLU A 45 17.38 10.56 8.56
C GLU A 45 17.05 9.32 7.71
N ILE A 46 15.94 8.64 7.95
CA ILE A 46 15.47 7.49 7.14
C ILE A 46 15.33 7.91 5.67
N ILE A 47 14.71 9.07 5.41
CA ILE A 47 14.52 9.62 4.06
C ILE A 47 15.86 9.81 3.36
N ARG A 48 16.79 10.54 3.99
CA ARG A 48 18.11 10.83 3.44
C ARG A 48 18.89 9.55 3.13
N ASN A 49 18.89 8.60 4.05
CA ASN A 49 19.61 7.34 3.89
C ASN A 49 18.97 6.46 2.81
N THR A 50 17.63 6.44 2.71
CA THR A 50 16.91 5.74 1.64
C THR A 50 17.24 6.33 0.28
N ARG A 51 17.24 7.67 0.13
CA ARG A 51 17.61 8.36 -1.11
C ARG A 51 19.08 8.13 -1.50
N THR A 52 19.97 7.93 -0.53
CA THR A 52 21.37 7.52 -0.79
C THR A 52 21.46 6.11 -1.36
N VAL A 53 20.58 5.19 -0.94
CA VAL A 53 20.54 3.83 -1.50
C VAL A 53 19.92 3.83 -2.89
N SER A 54 18.78 4.49 -3.05
CA SER A 54 18.06 4.55 -4.33
C SER A 54 17.07 5.70 -4.38
N GLN A 55 17.10 6.46 -5.50
CA GLN A 55 16.10 7.49 -5.80
C GLN A 55 14.73 6.91 -6.19
N HIS A 56 14.66 5.60 -6.42
CA HIS A 56 13.48 4.92 -6.96
C HIS A 56 12.63 4.22 -5.89
N VAL A 57 13.17 3.99 -4.69
CA VAL A 57 12.40 3.45 -3.56
C VAL A 57 11.35 4.47 -3.16
N ALA A 58 10.09 4.04 -3.06
CA ALA A 58 9.02 4.92 -2.60
C ALA A 58 9.06 5.08 -1.07
N LEU A 59 8.63 6.25 -0.62
CA LEU A 59 8.55 6.61 0.79
C LEU A 59 7.07 6.73 1.21
N LEU A 60 6.71 6.08 2.29
CA LEU A 60 5.39 6.10 2.88
C LEU A 60 5.49 6.52 4.33
N ILE A 61 4.82 7.61 4.71
CA ILE A 61 4.64 8.01 6.10
C ILE A 61 3.29 7.51 6.60
N ASP A 62 3.28 6.90 7.79
CA ASP A 62 2.07 6.34 8.39
C ASP A 62 1.66 7.21 9.58
N THR A 63 0.45 7.79 9.53
CA THR A 63 -0.09 8.62 10.59
C THR A 63 -0.45 7.77 11.80
N LYS A 64 -0.42 8.38 12.99
CA LYS A 64 -0.85 7.67 14.19
C LYS A 64 -2.36 7.44 14.20
N GLY A 65 -3.11 8.44 13.75
CA GLY A 65 -4.57 8.48 13.82
C GLY A 65 -5.11 8.76 15.23
N PRO A 66 -6.40 9.04 15.32
CA PRO A 66 -7.08 9.24 16.60
C PRO A 66 -7.35 7.90 17.27
N GLU A 67 -6.89 7.75 18.52
CA GLU A 67 -7.11 6.57 19.34
C GLU A 67 -7.61 6.96 20.72
N VAL A 68 -8.52 6.16 21.28
CA VAL A 68 -8.82 6.23 22.71
C VAL A 68 -7.75 5.43 23.46
N ARG A 69 -7.18 6.01 24.51
CA ARG A 69 -6.20 5.33 25.35
C ARG A 69 -6.54 5.49 26.82
N THR A 70 -6.13 4.54 27.65
CA THR A 70 -6.15 4.70 29.10
C THR A 70 -5.17 5.80 29.53
N THR A 71 -5.42 6.41 30.67
CA THR A 71 -4.47 7.32 31.30
C THR A 71 -3.34 6.57 32.02
N ALA A 72 -2.45 7.27 32.71
CA ALA A 72 -1.36 6.65 33.44
C ALA A 72 -1.87 5.82 34.63
N VAL A 73 -1.11 4.83 35.01
CA VAL A 73 -1.25 4.06 36.26
C VAL A 73 0.12 4.00 36.94
N ASP A 74 0.14 4.01 38.26
CA ASP A 74 1.41 3.94 39.03
C ASP A 74 2.14 2.62 38.79
N GLU A 75 1.38 1.49 38.79
CA GLU A 75 1.87 0.15 38.49
C GLU A 75 0.81 -0.60 37.68
N PRO A 76 1.18 -1.59 36.85
CA PRO A 76 0.22 -2.39 36.11
C PRO A 76 -0.84 -3.03 37.03
N ILE A 77 -2.10 -2.75 36.77
CA ILE A 77 -3.22 -3.18 37.61
C ILE A 77 -3.64 -4.58 37.17
N HIS A 78 -3.64 -5.50 38.15
CA HIS A 78 -4.13 -6.86 37.92
C HIS A 78 -5.66 -6.93 38.14
N TYR A 79 -6.39 -7.36 37.14
CA TYR A 79 -7.84 -7.62 37.18
C TYR A 79 -8.15 -9.10 37.09
N LYS A 80 -9.20 -9.51 37.79
CA LYS A 80 -9.75 -10.87 37.79
C LYS A 80 -11.16 -10.86 37.20
N VAL A 81 -11.56 -12.00 36.65
CA VAL A 81 -12.94 -12.19 36.16
C VAL A 81 -13.95 -11.84 37.25
N GLY A 82 -14.92 -11.00 36.90
CA GLY A 82 -15.97 -10.53 37.78
C GLY A 82 -15.66 -9.26 38.57
N ASP A 83 -14.43 -8.75 38.55
CA ASP A 83 -14.11 -7.45 39.15
C ASP A 83 -14.98 -6.35 38.51
N MET A 84 -15.45 -5.41 39.34
CA MET A 84 -16.26 -4.27 38.91
C MET A 84 -15.41 -3.02 38.87
N VAL A 85 -15.42 -2.33 37.71
CA VAL A 85 -14.55 -1.18 37.44
C VAL A 85 -15.40 -0.03 36.90
N LYS A 86 -15.14 1.19 37.37
CA LYS A 86 -15.76 2.40 36.83
C LYS A 86 -14.89 2.97 35.71
N ILE A 87 -15.49 3.38 34.59
CA ILE A 87 -14.78 3.98 33.47
C ILE A 87 -15.31 5.40 33.26
N PHE A 88 -14.37 6.35 33.07
CA PHE A 88 -14.66 7.77 32.81
C PHE A 88 -13.81 8.33 31.67
N GLY A 89 -14.37 9.26 30.90
CA GLY A 89 -13.65 10.07 29.94
C GLY A 89 -12.94 11.26 30.64
N ARG A 90 -11.77 11.02 31.25
CA ARG A 90 -11.00 12.04 32.00
C ARG A 90 -9.53 11.98 31.60
N PRO A 91 -9.11 12.70 30.55
CA PRO A 91 -7.76 12.58 29.98
C PRO A 91 -6.62 12.98 30.95
N ASP A 92 -6.92 13.87 31.90
CA ASP A 92 -5.93 14.46 32.80
C ASP A 92 -5.89 13.81 34.21
N VAL A 93 -6.61 12.70 34.41
CA VAL A 93 -6.71 11.99 35.70
C VAL A 93 -6.14 10.59 35.55
N ASP A 94 -5.19 10.22 36.41
CA ASP A 94 -4.61 8.89 36.40
C ASP A 94 -5.63 7.82 36.80
N SER A 95 -5.47 6.63 36.22
CA SER A 95 -6.30 5.48 36.53
C SER A 95 -5.87 4.77 37.79
N THR A 96 -6.85 4.15 38.45
CA THR A 96 -6.65 3.34 39.65
C THR A 96 -7.32 1.98 39.48
N LYS A 97 -7.15 1.08 40.46
CA LYS A 97 -7.78 -0.25 40.41
C LYS A 97 -9.32 -0.18 40.26
N ASP A 98 -9.96 0.77 40.93
CA ASP A 98 -11.42 0.89 40.95
C ASP A 98 -11.95 1.80 39.83
N ILE A 99 -11.08 2.64 39.26
CA ILE A 99 -11.45 3.66 38.27
C ILE A 99 -10.44 3.65 37.13
N VAL A 100 -10.89 3.33 35.91
CA VAL A 100 -10.15 3.50 34.66
C VAL A 100 -10.59 4.81 34.00
N ASN A 101 -9.63 5.69 33.73
CA ASN A 101 -9.86 6.91 32.98
C ASN A 101 -9.32 6.76 31.56
N VAL A 102 -10.06 7.31 30.59
CA VAL A 102 -9.67 7.27 29.16
C VAL A 102 -9.50 8.67 28.59
N SER A 103 -8.73 8.77 27.51
CA SER A 103 -8.34 10.02 26.86
C SER A 103 -9.49 10.75 26.12
N TYR A 104 -10.61 10.09 25.89
CA TYR A 104 -11.75 10.66 25.17
C TYR A 104 -12.83 11.12 26.18
N PRO A 105 -13.11 12.45 26.29
CA PRO A 105 -14.02 12.98 27.30
C PRO A 105 -15.47 12.49 27.21
N ASP A 106 -15.96 12.30 25.96
CA ASP A 106 -17.35 11.89 25.72
C ASP A 106 -17.54 10.37 25.66
N PHE A 107 -16.57 9.59 26.13
CA PHE A 107 -16.56 8.13 26.06
C PHE A 107 -17.86 7.48 26.61
N ALA A 108 -18.36 7.96 27.74
CA ALA A 108 -19.58 7.44 28.34
C ALA A 108 -20.87 7.79 27.56
N ARG A 109 -20.82 8.78 26.66
CA ARG A 109 -21.94 9.13 25.78
C ARG A 109 -22.04 8.13 24.62
N ASP A 110 -20.92 7.71 24.07
CA ASP A 110 -20.86 6.92 22.85
C ASP A 110 -20.94 5.41 23.12
N VAL A 111 -20.62 4.97 24.36
CA VAL A 111 -20.61 3.56 24.76
C VAL A 111 -21.88 3.20 25.55
N LYS A 112 -22.45 2.03 25.27
CA LYS A 112 -23.76 1.58 25.79
C LYS A 112 -23.62 0.39 26.74
N VAL A 113 -24.66 0.14 27.53
CA VAL A 113 -24.77 -1.10 28.31
C VAL A 113 -24.88 -2.29 27.37
N GLY A 114 -24.05 -3.29 27.60
CA GLY A 114 -23.93 -4.49 26.76
C GLY A 114 -22.74 -4.47 25.83
N ASP A 115 -22.06 -3.32 25.67
CA ASP A 115 -20.84 -3.23 24.86
C ASP A 115 -19.65 -3.84 25.60
N HIS A 116 -18.73 -4.41 24.83
CA HIS A 116 -17.44 -4.84 25.29
C HIS A 116 -16.42 -3.73 25.07
N VAL A 117 -15.68 -3.38 26.11
CA VAL A 117 -14.55 -2.45 26.03
C VAL A 117 -13.28 -3.26 26.14
N LEU A 118 -12.48 -3.22 25.06
CA LEU A 118 -11.25 -3.98 24.93
C LEU A 118 -10.05 -3.07 25.22
N PHE A 119 -9.17 -3.51 26.11
CA PHE A 119 -7.95 -2.80 26.46
C PHE A 119 -6.71 -3.59 26.02
N ASP A 120 -5.62 -2.85 25.69
CA ASP A 120 -4.32 -3.40 25.31
C ASP A 120 -4.46 -4.43 24.15
N ASP A 121 -5.04 -3.98 23.04
CA ASP A 121 -5.29 -4.78 21.85
C ASP A 121 -6.12 -6.05 22.11
N GLY A 122 -7.08 -5.94 23.04
CA GLY A 122 -7.97 -7.03 23.43
C GLY A 122 -7.42 -8.00 24.47
N ALA A 123 -6.26 -7.70 25.08
CA ALA A 123 -5.70 -8.52 26.15
C ALA A 123 -6.58 -8.53 27.41
N LEU A 124 -7.37 -7.46 27.62
CA LEU A 124 -8.31 -7.33 28.71
C LEU A 124 -9.68 -6.90 28.15
N ASP A 125 -10.72 -7.64 28.48
CA ASP A 125 -12.11 -7.41 28.06
C ASP A 125 -12.98 -7.06 29.28
N MET A 126 -13.77 -5.97 29.16
CA MET A 126 -14.72 -5.53 30.17
C MET A 126 -16.10 -5.28 29.54
N LEU A 127 -17.12 -5.93 30.05
CA LEU A 127 -18.52 -5.76 29.62
C LEU A 127 -19.16 -4.60 30.39
N ILE A 128 -19.76 -3.63 29.69
CA ILE A 128 -20.49 -2.53 30.31
C ILE A 128 -21.83 -3.04 30.85
N VAL A 129 -22.03 -2.93 32.17
CA VAL A 129 -23.22 -3.41 32.86
C VAL A 129 -24.14 -2.30 33.36
N GLU A 130 -23.60 -1.07 33.50
CA GLU A 130 -24.40 0.09 33.91
C GLU A 130 -23.80 1.38 33.28
N SER A 131 -24.69 2.33 32.93
CA SER A 131 -24.33 3.68 32.47
C SER A 131 -25.06 4.72 33.30
N ALA A 132 -24.33 5.63 33.94
CA ALA A 132 -24.85 6.66 34.83
C ALA A 132 -24.19 8.01 34.54
N GLY A 133 -24.73 8.76 33.57
CA GLY A 133 -24.19 10.05 33.13
C GLY A 133 -22.74 9.90 32.57
N PRO A 134 -21.74 10.54 33.19
CA PRO A 134 -20.36 10.47 32.69
C PRO A 134 -19.62 9.18 33.12
N MET A 135 -20.29 8.27 33.84
CA MET A 135 -19.71 7.06 34.41
C MET A 135 -20.30 5.84 33.74
N LEU A 136 -19.44 4.93 33.31
CA LEU A 136 -19.77 3.56 32.97
C LEU A 136 -19.31 2.62 34.08
N VAL A 137 -20.06 1.56 34.35
CA VAL A 137 -19.65 0.46 35.21
C VAL A 137 -19.43 -0.77 34.33
N ALA A 138 -18.23 -1.33 34.41
CA ALA A 138 -17.82 -2.47 33.63
C ALA A 138 -17.50 -3.67 34.51
N GLN A 139 -17.82 -4.87 34.03
CA GLN A 139 -17.44 -6.14 34.62
C GLN A 139 -16.33 -6.80 33.81
N VAL A 140 -15.24 -7.16 34.46
CA VAL A 140 -14.09 -7.82 33.82
C VAL A 140 -14.48 -9.24 33.38
N GLN A 141 -14.23 -9.55 32.09
CA GLN A 141 -14.59 -10.81 31.46
C GLN A 141 -13.43 -11.82 31.41
N ASN A 142 -12.18 -11.37 31.38
CA ASN A 142 -10.99 -12.23 31.42
C ASN A 142 -9.94 -11.68 32.38
N GLU A 143 -9.10 -12.55 32.92
CA GLU A 143 -7.98 -12.14 33.78
C GLU A 143 -6.87 -11.49 32.96
N GLY A 144 -6.34 -10.34 33.43
CA GLY A 144 -5.29 -9.61 32.73
C GLY A 144 -4.72 -8.44 33.52
N TYR A 145 -3.76 -7.75 32.90
CA TYR A 145 -3.12 -6.57 33.46
C TYR A 145 -3.41 -5.33 32.63
N LEU A 146 -3.70 -4.21 33.25
CA LEU A 146 -3.84 -2.91 32.63
C LEU A 146 -2.67 -2.01 32.96
N GLY A 147 -1.87 -1.66 31.97
CA GLY A 147 -0.78 -0.69 32.06
C GLY A 147 -1.17 0.72 31.66
N SER A 148 -0.23 1.66 31.74
CA SER A 148 -0.41 3.05 31.29
C SER A 148 -0.57 3.18 29.78
N HIS A 149 -1.43 4.09 29.34
CA HIS A 149 -1.60 4.51 27.93
C HIS A 149 -1.90 3.35 26.95
N LYS A 150 -2.69 2.37 27.40
CA LYS A 150 -3.11 1.23 26.59
C LYS A 150 -4.25 1.60 25.64
N SER A 151 -4.30 0.97 24.48
CA SER A 151 -5.40 1.12 23.52
C SER A 151 -6.74 0.77 24.16
N VAL A 152 -7.79 1.46 23.73
CA VAL A 152 -9.17 1.22 24.16
C VAL A 152 -10.03 1.15 22.93
N ASN A 153 -10.62 -0.02 22.67
CA ASN A 153 -11.49 -0.29 21.53
C ASN A 153 -12.90 -0.69 22.01
N VAL A 154 -13.91 -0.31 21.26
CA VAL A 154 -15.31 -0.69 21.52
C VAL A 154 -15.86 -1.25 20.23
N PRO A 155 -15.69 -2.56 19.97
CA PRO A 155 -16.07 -3.18 18.70
C PRO A 155 -17.55 -2.96 18.36
N GLY A 156 -17.81 -2.48 17.14
CA GLY A 156 -19.17 -2.25 16.64
C GLY A 156 -19.81 -0.92 17.02
N GLU A 157 -19.18 -0.11 17.90
CA GLU A 157 -19.68 1.22 18.27
C GLU A 157 -18.93 2.34 17.55
N HIS A 158 -19.66 3.38 17.18
CA HIS A 158 -19.08 4.59 16.59
C HIS A 158 -18.57 5.52 17.69
N ILE A 159 -17.27 5.72 17.76
CA ILE A 159 -16.64 6.72 18.66
C ILE A 159 -16.36 7.99 17.86
N GLU A 160 -16.94 9.12 18.28
CA GLU A 160 -16.88 10.39 17.57
C GLU A 160 -15.50 11.08 17.76
N LEU A 161 -14.46 10.48 17.14
CA LEU A 161 -13.11 11.04 17.13
C LEU A 161 -12.88 11.92 15.88
N PRO A 162 -12.02 12.95 15.95
CA PRO A 162 -11.66 13.75 14.77
C PRO A 162 -10.92 12.87 13.75
N ALA A 163 -11.05 13.16 12.46
CA ALA A 163 -10.32 12.43 11.40
C ALA A 163 -8.79 12.52 11.55
N LEU A 164 -8.29 13.65 12.04
CA LEU A 164 -6.86 13.95 12.19
C LEU A 164 -6.57 14.57 13.56
N THR A 165 -5.55 14.09 14.22
CA THR A 165 -4.97 14.75 15.39
C THR A 165 -4.06 15.90 14.97
N GLU A 166 -3.72 16.82 15.90
CA GLU A 166 -2.74 17.88 15.62
C GLU A 166 -1.36 17.30 15.26
N LYS A 167 -0.99 16.17 15.87
CA LYS A 167 0.24 15.45 15.52
C LYS A 167 0.21 14.92 14.08
N ASP A 168 -0.94 14.41 13.64
CA ASP A 168 -1.09 13.92 12.25
C ASP A 168 -0.97 15.07 11.25
N LYS A 169 -1.59 16.22 11.53
CA LYS A 169 -1.43 17.42 10.71
C LYS A 169 0.03 17.86 10.59
N ALA A 170 0.76 17.89 11.71
CA ALA A 170 2.19 18.21 11.71
C ALA A 170 3.01 17.20 10.88
N ASN A 171 2.70 15.91 10.97
CA ASN A 171 3.36 14.86 10.18
C ASN A 171 3.01 14.94 8.69
N ILE A 172 1.79 15.34 8.33
CA ILE A 172 1.40 15.59 6.92
C ILE A 172 2.20 16.77 6.36
N LEU A 173 2.36 17.85 7.13
CA LEU A 173 3.20 18.99 6.71
C LEU A 173 4.67 18.59 6.55
N LEU A 174 5.21 17.78 7.46
CA LEU A 174 6.54 17.20 7.32
C LEU A 174 6.65 16.34 6.04
N ALA A 175 5.62 15.53 5.74
CA ALA A 175 5.61 14.73 4.53
C ALA A 175 5.64 15.58 3.25
N ILE A 176 4.96 16.74 3.26
CA ILE A 176 4.97 17.72 2.17
C ILE A 176 6.36 18.35 2.02
N GLU A 177 6.96 18.80 3.14
CA GLU A 177 8.31 19.38 3.17
C GLU A 177 9.38 18.43 2.58
N GLU A 178 9.30 17.14 2.93
CA GLU A 178 10.29 16.11 2.57
C GLU A 178 9.97 15.38 1.26
N ASP A 179 8.99 15.86 0.48
CA ASP A 179 8.57 15.26 -0.82
C ASP A 179 8.31 13.75 -0.73
N ILE A 180 7.55 13.33 0.28
CA ILE A 180 7.11 11.95 0.49
C ILE A 180 6.16 11.51 -0.64
N ASP A 181 6.14 10.22 -0.95
CA ASP A 181 5.32 9.68 -2.04
C ASP A 181 3.91 9.30 -1.60
N PHE A 182 3.77 8.77 -0.36
CA PHE A 182 2.52 8.26 0.18
C PHE A 182 2.29 8.67 1.63
N ILE A 183 1.04 8.95 1.98
CA ILE A 183 0.55 8.99 3.36
C ILE A 183 -0.37 7.80 3.58
N ALA A 184 -0.05 6.92 4.52
CA ALA A 184 -0.98 5.92 5.04
C ALA A 184 -1.79 6.59 6.16
N HIS A 185 -3.10 6.78 5.91
CA HIS A 185 -4.01 7.43 6.85
C HIS A 185 -4.70 6.38 7.72
N SER A 186 -4.45 6.46 9.03
CA SER A 186 -4.94 5.50 10.03
C SER A 186 -6.40 5.73 10.40
N PHE A 187 -7.09 4.64 10.76
CA PHE A 187 -8.46 4.62 11.28
C PHE A 187 -9.50 5.31 10.39
N VAL A 188 -9.38 5.14 9.07
CA VAL A 188 -10.33 5.70 8.11
C VAL A 188 -11.68 5.01 8.25
N ARG A 189 -12.75 5.82 8.44
CA ARG A 189 -14.14 5.36 8.62
C ARG A 189 -15.01 5.66 7.40
N SER A 190 -14.69 6.76 6.67
CA SER A 190 -15.47 7.24 5.54
C SER A 190 -14.63 8.02 4.53
N ALA A 191 -15.21 8.34 3.37
CA ALA A 191 -14.58 9.25 2.40
C ALA A 191 -14.26 10.63 3.00
N ALA A 192 -15.03 11.11 3.97
CA ALA A 192 -14.79 12.39 4.63
C ALA A 192 -13.44 12.44 5.36
N ASP A 193 -13.02 11.33 5.99
CA ASP A 193 -11.71 11.24 6.65
C ASP A 193 -10.59 11.35 5.62
N VAL A 194 -10.73 10.71 4.45
CA VAL A 194 -9.77 10.81 3.34
C VAL A 194 -9.68 12.23 2.81
N LEU A 195 -10.83 12.87 2.62
CA LEU A 195 -10.91 14.25 2.12
C LEU A 195 -10.34 15.28 3.10
N ALA A 196 -10.33 14.99 4.40
CA ALA A 196 -9.67 15.84 5.39
C ALA A 196 -8.15 15.90 5.17
N VAL A 197 -7.51 14.78 4.82
CA VAL A 197 -6.08 14.75 4.41
C VAL A 197 -5.91 15.43 3.06
N GLN A 198 -6.77 15.10 2.07
CA GLN A 198 -6.68 15.67 0.73
C GLN A 198 -6.74 17.19 0.75
N LYS A 199 -7.59 17.78 1.60
CA LYS A 199 -7.69 19.23 1.78
C LYS A 199 -6.35 19.86 2.18
N ILE A 200 -5.63 19.27 3.12
CA ILE A 200 -4.30 19.79 3.52
C ILE A 200 -3.31 19.69 2.35
N LEU A 201 -3.33 18.58 1.60
CA LEU A 201 -2.48 18.42 0.43
C LEU A 201 -2.77 19.45 -0.66
N ASP A 202 -4.05 19.73 -0.93
CA ASP A 202 -4.51 20.69 -1.93
C ASP A 202 -4.12 22.12 -1.53
N GLU A 203 -4.27 22.51 -0.26
CA GLU A 203 -3.89 23.82 0.28
C GLU A 203 -2.36 24.08 0.10
N HIS A 204 -1.54 23.03 0.05
CA HIS A 204 -0.10 23.10 -0.16
C HIS A 204 0.36 22.72 -1.58
N ASN A 205 -0.57 22.53 -2.52
CA ASN A 205 -0.30 22.07 -3.90
C ASN A 205 0.54 20.78 -3.94
N SER A 206 0.33 19.87 -3.00
CA SER A 206 1.05 18.62 -2.88
C SER A 206 0.37 17.50 -3.68
N ASP A 207 1.15 16.69 -4.36
CA ASP A 207 0.70 15.56 -5.15
C ASP A 207 0.89 14.20 -4.45
N ILE A 208 1.20 14.21 -3.16
CA ILE A 208 1.30 13.00 -2.30
C ILE A 208 0.02 12.16 -2.42
N LYS A 209 0.18 10.84 -2.44
CA LYS A 209 -0.94 9.91 -2.61
C LYS A 209 -1.39 9.34 -1.27
N ILE A 210 -2.71 9.27 -1.06
CA ILE A 210 -3.31 8.79 0.18
C ILE A 210 -3.59 7.29 0.05
N ILE A 211 -3.08 6.51 1.00
CA ILE A 211 -3.39 5.10 1.22
C ILE A 211 -4.25 5.01 2.48
N SER A 212 -5.52 4.68 2.33
CA SER A 212 -6.43 4.57 3.47
C SER A 212 -6.27 3.23 4.16
N LYS A 213 -6.11 3.26 5.49
CA LYS A 213 -6.00 2.06 6.31
C LYS A 213 -7.38 1.65 6.81
N ILE A 214 -7.73 0.40 6.53
CA ILE A 214 -9.00 -0.20 6.99
C ILE A 214 -8.67 -1.00 8.25
N GLU A 215 -9.14 -0.48 9.39
CA GLU A 215 -8.77 -0.90 10.74
C GLU A 215 -9.98 -1.09 11.66
N ASN A 216 -11.20 -0.79 11.19
CA ASN A 216 -12.44 -0.84 11.95
C ASN A 216 -13.62 -1.29 11.08
N GLN A 217 -14.75 -1.66 11.74
CA GLN A 217 -15.95 -2.13 11.06
C GLN A 217 -16.56 -1.04 10.15
N GLU A 218 -16.59 0.21 10.60
CA GLU A 218 -17.15 1.33 9.83
C GLU A 218 -16.41 1.54 8.51
N GLY A 219 -15.08 1.42 8.51
CA GLY A 219 -14.25 1.47 7.30
C GLY A 219 -14.52 0.29 6.35
N VAL A 220 -14.88 -0.88 6.89
CA VAL A 220 -15.31 -2.03 6.07
C VAL A 220 -16.67 -1.76 5.44
N ASP A 221 -17.61 -1.20 6.18
CA ASP A 221 -18.97 -0.92 5.70
C ASP A 221 -18.97 0.17 4.62
N ASN A 222 -18.12 1.19 4.77
CA ASN A 222 -17.98 2.34 3.85
C ASN A 222 -16.87 2.13 2.79
N ILE A 223 -16.40 0.90 2.59
CA ILE A 223 -15.19 0.62 1.80
C ILE A 223 -15.27 1.15 0.36
N ASP A 224 -16.44 1.16 -0.28
CA ASP A 224 -16.58 1.56 -1.69
C ASP A 224 -16.28 3.06 -1.87
N GLU A 225 -16.82 3.92 -1.02
CA GLU A 225 -16.56 5.36 -1.05
C GLU A 225 -15.12 5.69 -0.63
N ILE A 226 -14.56 4.94 0.32
CA ILE A 226 -13.16 5.10 0.75
C ILE A 226 -12.21 4.75 -0.40
N ILE A 227 -12.45 3.64 -1.12
CA ILE A 227 -11.66 3.28 -2.31
C ILE A 227 -11.73 4.39 -3.36
N ASP A 228 -12.91 4.93 -3.63
CA ASP A 228 -13.08 6.00 -4.64
C ASP A 228 -12.31 7.26 -4.27
N ALA A 229 -12.32 7.67 -3.01
CA ALA A 229 -11.60 8.84 -2.50
C ALA A 229 -10.08 8.63 -2.38
N SER A 230 -9.59 7.38 -2.30
CA SER A 230 -8.19 7.06 -2.03
C SER A 230 -7.38 6.77 -3.30
N TYR A 231 -6.05 6.89 -3.21
CA TYR A 231 -5.14 6.33 -4.23
C TYR A 231 -5.04 4.80 -4.12
N GLY A 232 -5.02 4.26 -2.92
CA GLY A 232 -4.97 2.84 -2.62
C GLY A 232 -5.43 2.54 -1.20
N ILE A 233 -5.47 1.25 -0.86
CA ILE A 233 -5.96 0.76 0.43
C ILE A 233 -4.87 -0.06 1.12
N MET A 234 -4.82 0.02 2.45
CA MET A 234 -4.05 -0.89 3.31
C MET A 234 -5.01 -1.62 4.24
N ILE A 235 -5.01 -2.94 4.17
CA ILE A 235 -5.77 -3.80 5.10
C ILE A 235 -4.86 -4.07 6.29
N ALA A 236 -5.10 -3.37 7.40
CA ALA A 236 -4.31 -3.46 8.62
C ALA A 236 -4.95 -4.47 9.57
N ARG A 237 -4.66 -5.75 9.34
CA ARG A 237 -5.35 -6.88 9.99
C ARG A 237 -5.17 -6.96 11.50
N GLY A 238 -4.10 -6.37 12.04
CA GLY A 238 -3.86 -6.32 13.49
C GLY A 238 -4.95 -5.55 14.20
N ASP A 239 -5.13 -4.29 13.82
CA ASP A 239 -6.13 -3.40 14.42
C ASP A 239 -7.55 -3.84 14.02
N LEU A 240 -7.76 -4.21 12.74
CA LEU A 240 -9.04 -4.72 12.27
C LEU A 240 -9.51 -5.96 13.05
N GLY A 241 -8.59 -6.84 13.47
CA GLY A 241 -8.90 -8.06 14.20
C GLY A 241 -9.29 -7.83 15.67
N ILE A 242 -9.16 -6.59 16.16
CA ILE A 242 -9.71 -6.19 17.47
C ILE A 242 -11.15 -5.70 17.31
N GLU A 243 -11.46 -5.06 16.18
CA GLU A 243 -12.74 -4.42 15.89
C GLU A 243 -13.79 -5.35 15.27
N VAL A 244 -13.35 -6.43 14.60
CA VAL A 244 -14.24 -7.40 13.95
C VAL A 244 -13.93 -8.83 14.39
N PRO A 245 -14.91 -9.77 14.35
CA PRO A 245 -14.64 -11.17 14.62
C PRO A 245 -13.52 -11.72 13.74
N ILE A 246 -12.54 -12.37 14.35
CA ILE A 246 -11.30 -12.80 13.68
C ILE A 246 -11.57 -13.74 12.49
N GLU A 247 -12.61 -14.56 12.56
CA GLU A 247 -13.03 -15.46 11.50
C GLU A 247 -13.58 -14.75 10.25
N GLN A 248 -13.95 -13.47 10.36
CA GLN A 248 -14.44 -12.66 9.23
C GLN A 248 -13.29 -12.00 8.44
N ILE A 249 -12.13 -11.82 9.05
CA ILE A 249 -10.98 -11.12 8.44
C ILE A 249 -10.60 -11.69 7.06
N PRO A 250 -10.48 -13.01 6.85
CA PRO A 250 -10.14 -13.55 5.53
C PRO A 250 -11.16 -13.20 4.44
N GLY A 251 -12.46 -13.17 4.79
CA GLY A 251 -13.55 -12.78 3.90
C GLY A 251 -13.51 -11.29 3.56
N ILE A 252 -13.33 -10.44 4.56
CA ILE A 252 -13.18 -8.98 4.42
C ILE A 252 -11.97 -8.65 3.55
N GLN A 253 -10.81 -9.24 3.84
CA GLN A 253 -9.59 -9.06 3.06
C GLN A 253 -9.80 -9.38 1.58
N ARG A 254 -10.38 -10.53 1.27
CA ARG A 254 -10.67 -10.93 -0.13
C ARG A 254 -11.64 -9.98 -0.81
N SER A 255 -12.69 -9.54 -0.11
CA SER A 255 -13.66 -8.57 -0.63
C SER A 255 -13.00 -7.24 -0.98
N ILE A 256 -12.19 -6.69 -0.07
CA ILE A 256 -11.50 -5.41 -0.28
C ILE A 256 -10.51 -5.52 -1.45
N ILE A 257 -9.71 -6.60 -1.52
CA ILE A 257 -8.77 -6.83 -2.63
C ILE A 257 -9.51 -6.83 -3.97
N ASN A 258 -10.63 -7.58 -4.07
CA ASN A 258 -11.42 -7.64 -5.30
C ASN A 258 -11.98 -6.26 -5.70
N LYS A 259 -12.51 -5.49 -4.75
CA LYS A 259 -13.01 -4.14 -5.01
C LYS A 259 -11.90 -3.20 -5.49
N CYS A 260 -10.71 -3.26 -4.88
CA CYS A 260 -9.54 -2.48 -5.30
C CYS A 260 -9.10 -2.82 -6.73
N ILE A 261 -9.06 -4.11 -7.09
CA ILE A 261 -8.74 -4.56 -8.44
C ILE A 261 -9.71 -3.98 -9.47
N LEU A 262 -11.02 -4.07 -9.19
CA LEU A 262 -12.05 -3.52 -10.08
C LEU A 262 -11.92 -2.01 -10.26
N LYS A 263 -11.57 -1.29 -9.19
CA LYS A 263 -11.35 0.18 -9.23
C LYS A 263 -9.94 0.58 -9.70
N LYS A 264 -9.06 -0.39 -10.05
CA LYS A 264 -7.67 -0.16 -10.49
C LYS A 264 -6.83 0.60 -9.43
N LYS A 265 -7.10 0.32 -8.15
CA LYS A 265 -6.41 0.91 -7.00
C LYS A 265 -5.46 -0.12 -6.38
N PRO A 266 -4.23 0.24 -6.02
CA PRO A 266 -3.32 -0.69 -5.34
C PRO A 266 -3.82 -1.04 -3.94
N VAL A 267 -3.59 -2.29 -3.52
CA VAL A 267 -3.95 -2.78 -2.20
C VAL A 267 -2.75 -3.42 -1.51
N ILE A 268 -2.56 -3.07 -0.25
CA ILE A 268 -1.50 -3.60 0.63
C ILE A 268 -2.16 -4.48 1.69
N VAL A 269 -1.70 -5.72 1.83
CA VAL A 269 -2.02 -6.56 3.00
C VAL A 269 -0.93 -6.39 4.04
N ALA A 270 -1.32 -5.97 5.24
CA ALA A 270 -0.42 -5.54 6.29
C ALA A 270 -0.64 -6.33 7.60
N THR A 271 0.39 -6.30 8.44
CA THR A 271 0.49 -6.87 9.78
C THR A 271 0.47 -8.40 9.85
N GLN A 272 1.23 -8.95 10.80
CA GLN A 272 1.30 -10.39 11.12
C GLN A 272 1.65 -11.29 9.92
N MET A 273 2.45 -10.81 8.95
CA MET A 273 2.82 -11.59 7.77
C MET A 273 3.91 -12.64 8.08
N LEU A 274 5.01 -12.21 8.69
CA LEU A 274 6.12 -13.06 9.13
C LEU A 274 6.47 -12.76 10.60
N HIS A 275 5.45 -12.57 11.43
CA HIS A 275 5.57 -12.11 12.81
C HIS A 275 6.57 -12.95 13.64
N THR A 276 6.56 -14.27 13.44
CA THR A 276 7.52 -15.19 14.09
C THR A 276 8.97 -14.80 13.78
N MET A 277 9.25 -14.24 12.59
CA MET A 277 10.60 -13.84 12.19
C MET A 277 11.12 -12.58 12.90
N ILE A 278 10.32 -11.91 13.72
CA ILE A 278 10.84 -10.91 14.66
C ILE A 278 11.92 -11.54 15.55
N ASN A 279 11.69 -12.75 16.03
CA ASN A 279 12.57 -13.46 16.97
C ASN A 279 13.21 -14.74 16.42
N ASN A 280 12.68 -15.33 15.36
CA ASN A 280 13.11 -16.60 14.79
C ASN A 280 13.62 -16.44 13.36
N PRO A 281 14.64 -17.22 12.93
CA PRO A 281 15.22 -17.11 11.59
C PRO A 281 14.34 -17.70 10.48
N ARG A 282 13.23 -18.37 10.83
CA ARG A 282 12.32 -19.03 9.89
C ARG A 282 10.86 -18.76 10.28
N PRO A 283 9.96 -18.61 9.29
CA PRO A 283 8.54 -18.47 9.55
C PRO A 283 7.90 -19.81 9.89
N THR A 284 6.68 -19.73 10.41
CA THR A 284 5.77 -20.88 10.53
C THR A 284 5.18 -21.25 9.17
N ARG A 285 4.64 -22.48 9.05
CA ARG A 285 3.89 -22.89 7.85
C ARG A 285 2.60 -22.08 7.65
N ALA A 286 1.97 -21.67 8.74
CA ALA A 286 0.77 -20.84 8.70
C ALA A 286 1.06 -19.46 8.06
N GLU A 287 2.15 -18.79 8.45
CA GLU A 287 2.57 -17.53 7.87
C GLU A 287 2.91 -17.65 6.38
N VAL A 288 3.58 -18.71 5.96
CA VAL A 288 3.86 -18.99 4.54
C VAL A 288 2.55 -19.16 3.76
N THR A 289 1.58 -19.89 4.33
CA THR A 289 0.26 -20.10 3.71
C THR A 289 -0.53 -18.81 3.63
N ASP A 290 -0.49 -17.96 4.64
CA ASP A 290 -1.18 -16.68 4.68
C ASP A 290 -0.65 -15.72 3.60
N ILE A 291 0.68 -15.60 3.48
CA ILE A 291 1.32 -14.82 2.40
C ILE A 291 0.89 -15.35 1.02
N ALA A 292 0.95 -16.67 0.81
CA ALA A 292 0.55 -17.26 -0.45
C ALA A 292 -0.92 -16.99 -0.77
N ASN A 293 -1.82 -17.06 0.21
CA ASN A 293 -3.24 -16.77 0.05
C ASN A 293 -3.50 -15.29 -0.29
N ALA A 294 -2.76 -14.35 0.30
CA ALA A 294 -2.85 -12.94 -0.08
C ALA A 294 -2.45 -12.73 -1.55
N ILE A 295 -1.42 -13.43 -2.02
CA ILE A 295 -0.95 -13.38 -3.41
C ILE A 295 -1.96 -14.05 -4.35
N TYR A 296 -2.52 -15.21 -3.99
CA TYR A 296 -3.58 -15.86 -4.76
C TYR A 296 -4.87 -15.04 -4.82
N SER A 297 -5.08 -14.17 -3.84
CA SER A 297 -6.17 -13.17 -3.85
C SER A 297 -5.82 -11.93 -4.67
N HIS A 298 -4.62 -11.88 -5.27
CA HIS A 298 -4.14 -10.82 -6.15
C HIS A 298 -3.86 -9.47 -5.46
N THR A 299 -3.31 -9.47 -4.24
CA THR A 299 -2.82 -8.23 -3.63
C THR A 299 -1.69 -7.59 -4.45
N ASP A 300 -1.56 -6.27 -4.40
CA ASP A 300 -0.44 -5.56 -5.04
C ASP A 300 0.83 -5.63 -4.21
N ALA A 301 0.70 -5.49 -2.90
CA ALA A 301 1.82 -5.43 -1.98
C ALA A 301 1.55 -6.15 -0.66
N LEU A 302 2.64 -6.57 -0.02
CA LEU A 302 2.67 -7.14 1.33
C LEU A 302 3.55 -6.25 2.20
N MET A 303 3.20 -6.08 3.47
CA MET A 303 3.95 -5.24 4.39
C MET A 303 4.57 -6.05 5.54
N LEU A 304 5.84 -5.77 5.80
CA LEU A 304 6.56 -6.17 7.00
C LEU A 304 6.60 -5.00 7.99
N SER A 305 6.20 -5.24 9.22
CA SER A 305 6.13 -4.25 10.31
C SER A 305 7.27 -4.42 11.29
N GLY A 306 7.05 -5.08 12.41
CA GLY A 306 8.05 -5.36 13.43
C GLY A 306 9.23 -6.18 12.91
N GLU A 307 9.00 -7.04 11.92
CA GLU A 307 10.00 -7.92 11.30
C GLU A 307 11.20 -7.13 10.75
N THR A 308 10.94 -5.94 10.17
CA THR A 308 11.99 -5.08 9.61
C THR A 308 12.34 -3.88 10.50
N ALA A 309 11.40 -3.40 11.33
CA ALA A 309 11.61 -2.24 12.19
C ALA A 309 12.46 -2.55 13.43
N SER A 310 12.23 -3.71 14.08
CA SER A 310 12.86 -4.08 15.34
C SER A 310 13.30 -5.55 15.42
N GLY A 311 12.96 -6.35 14.43
CA GLY A 311 13.25 -7.78 14.39
C GLY A 311 14.74 -8.11 14.37
N LYS A 312 15.06 -9.33 14.80
CA LYS A 312 16.44 -9.87 14.78
C LYS A 312 16.89 -10.28 13.37
N TYR A 313 15.93 -10.60 12.47
CA TYR A 313 16.17 -11.19 11.15
C TYR A 313 15.52 -10.39 10.01
N PRO A 314 15.73 -9.04 9.92
CA PRO A 314 14.99 -8.21 8.98
C PRO A 314 15.31 -8.49 7.50
N VAL A 315 16.57 -8.76 7.18
CA VAL A 315 17.00 -9.06 5.80
C VAL A 315 16.44 -10.39 5.36
N GLU A 316 16.53 -11.40 6.23
CA GLU A 316 16.01 -12.74 6.00
C GLU A 316 14.47 -12.73 5.87
N ALA A 317 13.77 -11.86 6.60
CA ALA A 317 12.33 -11.69 6.48
C ALA A 317 11.94 -11.18 5.08
N VAL A 318 12.61 -10.14 4.58
CA VAL A 318 12.37 -9.62 3.21
C VAL A 318 12.70 -10.67 2.16
N GLN A 319 13.84 -11.38 2.28
CA GLN A 319 14.22 -12.46 1.37
C GLN A 319 13.21 -13.62 1.39
N THR A 320 12.71 -13.96 2.58
CA THR A 320 11.72 -15.03 2.74
C THR A 320 10.39 -14.64 2.09
N MET A 321 9.91 -13.43 2.34
CA MET A 321 8.70 -12.92 1.69
C MET A 321 8.84 -12.87 0.16
N ALA A 322 10.01 -12.46 -0.35
CA ALA A 322 10.28 -12.43 -1.78
C ALA A 322 10.24 -13.84 -2.40
N ARG A 323 10.86 -14.83 -1.74
CA ARG A 323 10.83 -16.24 -2.21
C ARG A 323 9.42 -16.84 -2.19
N ILE A 324 8.64 -16.57 -1.14
CA ILE A 324 7.26 -17.04 -1.05
C ILE A 324 6.43 -16.39 -2.17
N ALA A 325 6.63 -15.08 -2.41
CA ALA A 325 5.93 -14.37 -3.47
C ALA A 325 6.24 -14.96 -4.85
N GLU A 326 7.51 -15.17 -5.19
CA GLU A 326 7.89 -15.78 -6.47
C GLU A 326 7.30 -17.19 -6.64
N ALA A 327 7.31 -18.02 -5.59
CA ALA A 327 6.76 -19.37 -5.64
C ALA A 327 5.24 -19.38 -5.82
N ALA A 328 4.52 -18.52 -5.08
CA ALA A 328 3.07 -18.39 -5.16
C ALA A 328 2.62 -17.83 -6.53
N GLU A 329 3.32 -16.82 -7.06
CA GLU A 329 3.06 -16.25 -8.38
C GLU A 329 3.24 -17.30 -9.50
N GLN A 330 4.33 -18.08 -9.44
CA GLN A 330 4.57 -19.16 -10.42
C GLN A 330 3.49 -20.25 -10.36
N ASP A 331 3.01 -20.60 -9.17
CA ASP A 331 1.94 -21.58 -8.99
C ASP A 331 0.59 -21.01 -9.49
N ALA A 332 0.28 -19.74 -9.19
CA ALA A 332 -0.91 -19.06 -9.69
C ALA A 332 -0.96 -19.04 -11.22
N HIS A 333 0.15 -18.71 -11.88
CA HIS A 333 0.23 -18.71 -13.35
C HIS A 333 0.04 -20.10 -13.98
N LYS A 334 0.51 -21.17 -13.33
CA LYS A 334 0.28 -22.55 -13.80
C LYS A 334 -1.17 -22.99 -13.71
N ARG A 335 -1.94 -22.44 -12.78
CA ARG A 335 -3.39 -22.75 -12.60
C ARG A 335 -4.28 -22.03 -13.63
N GLY A 336 -3.73 -21.15 -14.43
CA GLY A 336 -4.43 -20.35 -15.42
C GLY A 336 -4.72 -18.92 -14.94
N HIS A 337 -4.95 -18.05 -15.92
CA HIS A 337 -5.21 -16.63 -15.66
C HIS A 337 -6.57 -16.43 -15.02
N VAL A 338 -6.61 -15.64 -13.96
CA VAL A 338 -7.88 -15.15 -13.42
C VAL A 338 -8.36 -14.00 -14.28
N SER A 339 -9.46 -14.21 -15.00
CA SER A 339 -10.06 -13.15 -15.80
C SER A 339 -10.61 -12.05 -14.90
N VAL A 340 -9.90 -10.93 -14.82
CA VAL A 340 -10.43 -9.72 -14.18
C VAL A 340 -11.42 -9.08 -15.16
N PRO A 341 -12.69 -8.90 -14.78
CA PRO A 341 -13.68 -8.32 -15.68
C PRO A 341 -13.38 -6.84 -15.94
N MET A 342 -13.76 -6.36 -17.12
CA MET A 342 -13.81 -4.93 -17.40
C MET A 342 -14.95 -4.30 -16.59
N THR A 343 -14.67 -3.17 -15.98
CA THR A 343 -15.67 -2.40 -15.21
C THR A 343 -16.52 -1.51 -16.11
N ASN A 344 -15.94 -1.05 -17.22
CA ASN A 344 -16.63 -0.28 -18.23
C ASN A 344 -16.28 -0.82 -19.63
N GLN A 345 -17.25 -1.50 -20.27
CA GLN A 345 -17.07 -2.08 -21.61
C GLN A 345 -16.80 -1.04 -22.70
N ASN A 346 -17.10 0.23 -22.46
CA ASN A 346 -16.87 1.33 -23.39
C ASN A 346 -15.57 2.11 -23.08
N ASP A 347 -14.81 1.72 -22.07
CA ASP A 347 -13.52 2.35 -21.76
C ASP A 347 -12.42 1.76 -22.67
N GLN A 348 -11.99 2.54 -23.65
CA GLN A 348 -10.96 2.17 -24.62
C GLN A 348 -9.63 1.79 -23.93
N ARG A 349 -9.25 2.50 -22.87
CA ARG A 349 -8.01 2.21 -22.13
C ARG A 349 -8.09 0.85 -21.43
N GLU A 350 -9.22 0.56 -20.81
CA GLU A 350 -9.44 -0.72 -20.14
C GLU A 350 -9.44 -1.87 -21.13
N PHE A 351 -10.11 -1.69 -22.29
CA PHE A 351 -10.12 -2.66 -23.39
C PHE A 351 -8.71 -2.95 -23.92
N LEU A 352 -7.95 -1.91 -24.26
CA LEU A 352 -6.59 -2.05 -24.77
C LEU A 352 -5.64 -2.65 -23.75
N SER A 353 -5.79 -2.31 -22.45
CA SER A 353 -4.99 -2.89 -21.37
C SER A 353 -5.25 -4.39 -21.24
N ARG A 354 -6.51 -4.81 -21.27
CA ARG A 354 -6.88 -6.22 -21.26
C ARG A 354 -6.33 -6.96 -22.48
N SER A 355 -6.48 -6.39 -23.69
CA SER A 355 -5.96 -6.98 -24.91
C SER A 355 -4.43 -7.13 -24.88
N ALA A 356 -3.71 -6.18 -24.29
CA ALA A 356 -2.26 -6.28 -24.12
C ALA A 356 -1.88 -7.43 -23.16
N ILE A 357 -2.62 -7.65 -22.09
CA ILE A 357 -2.41 -8.78 -21.18
C ILE A 357 -2.71 -10.11 -21.90
N GLU A 358 -3.83 -10.22 -22.61
CA GLU A 358 -4.18 -11.42 -23.39
C GLU A 358 -3.11 -11.74 -24.46
N ALA A 359 -2.47 -10.72 -25.05
CA ALA A 359 -1.37 -10.92 -25.99
C ALA A 359 -0.14 -11.58 -25.34
N THR A 360 0.10 -11.37 -24.05
CA THR A 360 1.22 -12.04 -23.34
C THR A 360 1.01 -13.55 -23.24
N GLU A 361 -0.24 -13.99 -23.18
CA GLU A 361 -0.61 -15.39 -23.05
C GLU A 361 -0.72 -16.09 -24.41
N GLN A 362 -1.35 -15.42 -25.38
CA GLN A 362 -1.69 -16.05 -26.67
C GLN A 362 -0.61 -15.91 -27.73
N LEU A 363 0.14 -14.80 -27.70
CA LEU A 363 1.11 -14.46 -28.77
C LEU A 363 2.57 -14.57 -28.32
N GLY A 364 2.83 -15.01 -27.07
CA GLY A 364 4.17 -15.14 -26.53
C GLY A 364 4.89 -13.81 -26.32
N VAL A 365 4.15 -12.74 -26.03
CA VAL A 365 4.69 -11.43 -25.68
C VAL A 365 5.37 -11.53 -24.32
N LYS A 366 6.62 -11.07 -24.20
CA LYS A 366 7.46 -11.20 -23.00
C LYS A 366 7.34 -10.05 -22.02
N GLY A 367 6.76 -8.95 -22.45
CA GLY A 367 6.54 -7.77 -21.60
C GLY A 367 5.67 -6.74 -22.31
N ILE A 368 5.00 -5.92 -21.49
CA ILE A 368 4.19 -4.81 -21.98
C ILE A 368 4.93 -3.52 -21.65
N ILE A 369 5.20 -2.70 -22.66
CA ILE A 369 5.78 -1.38 -22.49
C ILE A 369 4.66 -0.35 -22.57
N THR A 370 4.62 0.57 -21.63
CA THR A 370 3.70 1.72 -21.67
C THR A 370 4.41 2.97 -21.21
N ASP A 371 4.11 4.09 -21.84
CA ASP A 371 4.51 5.40 -21.34
C ASP A 371 3.43 5.95 -20.40
N SER A 372 3.84 6.73 -19.40
CA SER A 372 2.90 7.17 -18.38
C SER A 372 3.27 8.51 -17.74
N GLU A 373 2.34 9.46 -17.87
CA GLU A 373 2.40 10.78 -17.21
C GLU A 373 1.97 10.72 -15.74
N THR A 374 0.99 9.87 -15.44
CA THR A 374 0.30 9.82 -14.13
C THR A 374 0.33 8.43 -13.50
N GLY A 375 0.89 7.45 -14.18
CA GLY A 375 0.87 6.05 -13.78
C GLY A 375 -0.44 5.30 -14.08
N GLN A 376 -1.46 5.97 -14.61
CA GLN A 376 -2.80 5.37 -14.73
C GLN A 376 -2.85 4.17 -15.68
N THR A 377 -2.24 4.25 -16.87
CA THR A 377 -2.21 3.11 -17.81
C THR A 377 -1.46 1.93 -17.22
N ALA A 378 -0.34 2.18 -16.54
CA ALA A 378 0.42 1.13 -15.86
C ALA A 378 -0.38 0.45 -14.74
N ARG A 379 -1.16 1.22 -13.95
CA ARG A 379 -2.06 0.65 -12.93
C ARG A 379 -3.20 -0.15 -13.56
N ASN A 380 -3.78 0.32 -14.66
CA ASN A 380 -4.80 -0.45 -15.38
C ASN A 380 -4.26 -1.81 -15.84
N LEU A 381 -3.07 -1.82 -16.44
CA LEU A 381 -2.38 -3.05 -16.82
C LEU A 381 -2.11 -3.96 -15.62
N ALA A 382 -1.58 -3.39 -14.52
CA ALA A 382 -1.31 -4.11 -13.28
C ALA A 382 -2.57 -4.78 -12.72
N ALA A 383 -3.73 -4.11 -12.80
CA ALA A 383 -5.00 -4.64 -12.29
C ALA A 383 -5.45 -5.93 -13.00
N PHE A 384 -5.07 -6.13 -14.25
CA PHE A 384 -5.37 -7.37 -14.97
C PHE A 384 -4.44 -8.54 -14.63
N ARG A 385 -3.45 -8.37 -13.77
CA ARG A 385 -2.60 -9.44 -13.18
C ARG A 385 -1.94 -10.37 -14.20
N GLY A 386 -1.41 -9.79 -15.28
CA GLY A 386 -0.73 -10.54 -16.32
C GLY A 386 0.52 -11.31 -15.83
N PRO A 387 0.93 -12.37 -16.55
CA PRO A 387 2.08 -13.20 -16.18
C PRO A 387 3.44 -12.52 -16.38
N HIS A 388 3.49 -11.48 -17.19
CA HIS A 388 4.71 -10.76 -17.55
C HIS A 388 4.72 -9.32 -16.98
N PRO A 389 5.91 -8.74 -16.76
CA PRO A 389 6.02 -7.40 -16.19
C PRO A 389 5.47 -6.31 -17.12
N VAL A 390 4.94 -5.26 -16.52
CA VAL A 390 4.60 -4.00 -17.17
C VAL A 390 5.80 -3.06 -17.01
N LEU A 391 6.44 -2.73 -18.12
CA LEU A 391 7.59 -1.82 -18.19
C LEU A 391 7.07 -0.40 -18.42
N ALA A 392 6.92 0.36 -17.34
CA ALA A 392 6.36 1.71 -17.39
C ALA A 392 7.44 2.78 -17.57
N ILE A 393 7.40 3.50 -18.69
CA ILE A 393 8.27 4.64 -18.95
C ILE A 393 7.63 5.88 -18.34
N CYS A 394 8.27 6.44 -17.32
CA CYS A 394 7.79 7.60 -16.57
C CYS A 394 8.60 8.84 -16.91
N TYR A 395 7.93 9.98 -17.03
CA TYR A 395 8.55 11.27 -17.33
C TYR A 395 8.72 12.15 -16.08
N LYS A 396 8.31 11.63 -14.93
CA LYS A 396 8.49 12.24 -13.60
C LYS A 396 8.96 11.18 -12.62
N ASP A 397 9.98 11.48 -11.84
CA ASP A 397 10.51 10.56 -10.81
C ASP A 397 9.44 10.16 -9.80
N LYS A 398 8.57 11.08 -9.42
CA LYS A 398 7.49 10.82 -8.47
C LYS A 398 6.48 9.79 -8.97
N VAL A 399 6.14 9.83 -10.27
CA VAL A 399 5.28 8.81 -10.89
C VAL A 399 5.96 7.44 -10.88
N GLN A 400 7.25 7.38 -11.13
CA GLN A 400 8.03 6.15 -11.00
C GLN A 400 7.93 5.58 -9.59
N ARG A 401 8.06 6.43 -8.56
CA ARG A 401 7.97 6.00 -7.16
C ARG A 401 6.55 5.54 -6.78
N TRP A 402 5.49 6.23 -7.25
CA TRP A 402 4.11 5.79 -7.00
C TRP A 402 3.80 4.38 -7.54
N LEU A 403 4.38 4.02 -8.67
CA LEU A 403 4.17 2.71 -9.28
C LEU A 403 4.85 1.55 -8.52
N ASN A 404 5.68 1.84 -7.51
CA ASN A 404 6.24 0.82 -6.62
C ASN A 404 5.21 0.13 -5.71
N LEU A 405 3.97 0.58 -5.68
CA LEU A 405 2.86 -0.14 -5.04
C LEU A 405 2.01 -0.93 -6.03
N SER A 406 2.30 -0.91 -7.34
CA SER A 406 1.49 -1.60 -8.35
C SER A 406 2.09 -2.96 -8.71
N TYR A 407 1.29 -4.01 -8.67
CA TYR A 407 1.68 -5.38 -9.01
C TYR A 407 2.34 -5.46 -10.39
N GLY A 408 3.46 -6.15 -10.49
CA GLY A 408 4.14 -6.44 -11.76
C GLY A 408 4.72 -5.24 -12.51
N VAL A 409 4.54 -4.00 -12.01
CA VAL A 409 5.07 -2.81 -12.70
C VAL A 409 6.55 -2.61 -12.38
N ILE A 410 7.35 -2.46 -13.42
CA ILE A 410 8.74 -2.00 -13.36
C ILE A 410 8.76 -0.61 -13.99
N ALA A 411 8.82 0.41 -13.16
CA ALA A 411 8.83 1.79 -13.62
C ALA A 411 10.25 2.30 -13.81
N VAL A 412 10.50 2.96 -14.94
CA VAL A 412 11.80 3.56 -15.26
C VAL A 412 11.59 5.00 -15.70
N TYR A 413 12.49 5.90 -15.23
CA TYR A 413 12.47 7.29 -15.63
C TYR A 413 13.17 7.48 -16.97
N GLN A 414 12.59 8.36 -17.80
CA GLN A 414 13.14 8.78 -19.08
C GLN A 414 12.83 10.25 -19.34
N HIS A 415 13.81 10.98 -19.86
CA HIS A 415 13.58 12.34 -20.38
C HIS A 415 12.65 12.30 -21.59
N ARG A 416 11.88 13.36 -21.80
CA ARG A 416 11.07 13.52 -22.99
C ARG A 416 11.97 13.83 -24.21
N TYR A 417 11.62 13.20 -25.31
CA TYR A 417 12.18 13.47 -26.62
C TYR A 417 11.17 14.24 -27.48
N LYS A 418 11.63 14.74 -28.64
CA LYS A 418 10.79 15.55 -29.53
C LYS A 418 9.72 14.75 -30.29
N SER A 419 9.99 13.47 -30.54
CA SER A 419 9.08 12.58 -31.26
C SER A 419 8.78 11.30 -30.46
N ASN A 420 7.61 10.69 -30.70
CA ASN A 420 7.22 9.39 -30.11
C ASN A 420 8.18 8.28 -30.51
N GLU A 421 8.64 8.31 -31.76
CA GLU A 421 9.57 7.31 -32.27
C GLU A 421 10.91 7.37 -31.53
N GLU A 422 11.45 8.59 -31.32
CA GLU A 422 12.65 8.77 -30.53
C GLU A 422 12.46 8.31 -29.08
N MET A 423 11.32 8.69 -28.46
CA MET A 423 11.00 8.28 -27.09
C MET A 423 10.92 6.75 -26.97
N PHE A 424 10.21 6.09 -27.88
CA PHE A 424 10.07 4.64 -27.85
C PHE A 424 11.39 3.92 -28.13
N THR A 425 12.16 4.39 -29.12
CA THR A 425 13.48 3.81 -29.44
C THR A 425 14.45 3.96 -28.25
N ALA A 426 14.45 5.12 -27.60
CA ALA A 426 15.30 5.37 -26.42
C ALA A 426 14.87 4.48 -25.24
N ALA A 427 13.56 4.32 -25.03
CA ALA A 427 13.01 3.41 -24.03
C ALA A 427 13.46 1.96 -24.26
N LEU A 428 13.35 1.45 -25.48
CA LEU A 428 13.81 0.09 -25.83
C LEU A 428 15.31 -0.10 -25.58
N ARG A 429 16.15 0.88 -25.93
CA ARG A 429 17.59 0.83 -25.65
C ARG A 429 17.87 0.76 -24.16
N MET A 430 17.21 1.63 -23.37
CA MET A 430 17.36 1.66 -21.92
C MET A 430 16.90 0.35 -21.27
N LEU A 431 15.75 -0.17 -21.64
CA LEU A 431 15.18 -1.43 -21.11
C LEU A 431 16.10 -2.62 -21.46
N ARG A 432 16.66 -2.63 -22.65
CA ARG A 432 17.63 -3.65 -23.04
C ARG A 432 18.95 -3.54 -22.27
N GLN A 433 19.49 -2.34 -22.09
CA GLN A 433 20.71 -2.12 -21.27
C GLN A 433 20.52 -2.56 -19.81
N LYS A 434 19.30 -2.45 -19.30
CA LYS A 434 18.91 -2.94 -17.96
C LYS A 434 18.60 -4.45 -17.92
N GLY A 435 18.64 -5.15 -19.06
CA GLY A 435 18.36 -6.59 -19.13
C GLY A 435 16.90 -6.98 -18.98
N TYR A 436 15.96 -6.06 -19.20
CA TYR A 436 14.53 -6.35 -19.14
C TYR A 436 13.97 -6.95 -20.43
N ILE A 437 14.60 -6.67 -21.57
CA ILE A 437 14.18 -7.16 -22.90
C ILE A 437 15.42 -7.48 -23.76
N GLU A 438 15.24 -8.42 -24.69
CA GLU A 438 16.24 -8.80 -25.69
C GLU A 438 15.74 -8.53 -27.11
N LEU A 439 16.65 -8.54 -28.12
CA LEU A 439 16.27 -8.27 -29.54
C LEU A 439 15.26 -9.27 -30.08
N GLU A 440 15.32 -10.53 -29.60
CA GLU A 440 14.47 -11.61 -30.06
C GLU A 440 13.09 -11.61 -29.38
N ASP A 441 12.92 -10.82 -28.32
CA ASP A 441 11.68 -10.77 -27.58
C ASP A 441 10.57 -10.06 -28.40
N LYS A 442 9.37 -10.62 -28.30
CA LYS A 442 8.15 -9.96 -28.74
C LYS A 442 7.59 -9.13 -27.59
N ILE A 443 7.29 -7.88 -27.83
CA ILE A 443 6.76 -6.92 -26.85
C ILE A 443 5.43 -6.35 -27.34
N ALA A 444 4.58 -5.95 -26.39
CA ALA A 444 3.40 -5.13 -26.65
C ALA A 444 3.69 -3.68 -26.20
N TYR A 445 3.43 -2.72 -27.07
CA TYR A 445 3.54 -1.29 -26.73
C TYR A 445 2.14 -0.67 -26.67
N LEU A 446 1.78 -0.21 -25.48
CA LEU A 446 0.49 0.41 -25.19
C LEU A 446 0.69 1.88 -24.88
N SER A 447 0.20 2.77 -25.73
CA SER A 447 0.42 4.21 -25.61
C SER A 447 -0.75 5.04 -26.17
N GLY A 448 -0.61 6.36 -26.09
CA GLY A 448 -1.53 7.33 -26.66
C GLY A 448 -0.90 8.12 -27.80
N THR A 449 -1.77 8.69 -28.66
CA THR A 449 -1.34 9.68 -29.65
C THR A 449 -0.97 11.00 -29.01
N PHE A 450 -0.06 11.76 -29.62
CA PHE A 450 0.31 13.10 -29.12
C PHE A 450 -0.92 14.03 -29.09
N GLY A 451 -1.04 14.78 -28.00
CA GLY A 451 -2.03 15.84 -27.84
C GLY A 451 -2.43 16.03 -26.38
N VAL A 452 -2.91 17.22 -26.04
CA VAL A 452 -3.45 17.52 -24.72
C VAL A 452 -4.71 16.66 -24.53
N GLY A 453 -4.67 15.72 -23.56
CA GLY A 453 -5.81 14.84 -23.25
C GLY A 453 -5.87 13.54 -24.05
N GLY A 454 -4.88 13.22 -24.90
CA GLY A 454 -4.78 11.93 -25.59
C GLY A 454 -4.52 10.80 -24.61
N GLY A 455 -5.57 10.06 -24.21
CA GLY A 455 -5.46 8.85 -23.40
C GLY A 455 -4.79 7.70 -24.16
N THR A 456 -4.82 6.49 -23.60
CA THR A 456 -4.34 5.28 -24.27
C THR A 456 -5.19 4.99 -25.52
N THR A 457 -4.59 5.01 -26.72
CA THR A 457 -5.34 4.97 -27.98
C THR A 457 -4.93 3.83 -28.90
N PHE A 458 -3.75 3.22 -28.70
CA PHE A 458 -3.29 2.12 -29.56
C PHE A 458 -2.50 1.07 -28.78
N LEU A 459 -2.50 -0.14 -29.32
CA LEU A 459 -1.69 -1.28 -28.91
C LEU A 459 -0.93 -1.78 -30.14
N GLU A 460 0.39 -1.84 -30.08
CA GLU A 460 1.26 -2.36 -31.12
C GLU A 460 2.07 -3.55 -30.59
N ILE A 461 2.16 -4.63 -31.37
CA ILE A 461 2.92 -5.82 -31.00
C ILE A 461 4.02 -6.02 -32.03
N ASN A 462 5.27 -6.02 -31.57
CA ASN A 462 6.45 -6.16 -32.42
C ASN A 462 7.54 -6.99 -31.76
N LYS A 463 8.46 -7.51 -32.59
CA LYS A 463 9.75 -7.99 -32.15
C LYS A 463 10.67 -6.78 -31.91
N VAL A 464 11.41 -6.76 -30.81
CA VAL A 464 12.30 -5.63 -30.46
C VAL A 464 13.28 -5.33 -31.57
N GLY A 465 13.89 -6.37 -32.18
CA GLY A 465 14.85 -6.21 -33.28
C GLY A 465 14.26 -5.55 -34.52
N ASP A 466 12.97 -5.83 -34.84
CA ASP A 466 12.29 -5.26 -36.02
C ASP A 466 12.04 -3.76 -35.84
N VAL A 467 11.74 -3.30 -34.61
CA VAL A 467 11.60 -1.87 -34.32
C VAL A 467 12.89 -1.12 -34.60
N PHE A 468 14.04 -1.67 -34.19
CA PHE A 468 15.34 -1.06 -34.48
C PHE A 468 15.67 -1.09 -35.97
N ALA A 469 15.33 -2.17 -36.69
CA ALA A 469 15.59 -2.31 -38.13
C ALA A 469 14.77 -1.32 -38.97
N ARG A 470 13.52 -1.01 -38.59
CA ARG A 470 12.68 -0.02 -39.30
C ARG A 470 13.36 1.36 -39.36
N LYS A 471 14.03 1.78 -38.31
CA LYS A 471 14.72 3.08 -38.27
C LYS A 471 15.82 3.23 -39.30
N TYR A 472 16.49 2.15 -39.68
CA TYR A 472 17.52 2.18 -40.70
C TYR A 472 16.93 2.26 -42.14
N ARG A 473 15.67 1.81 -42.33
CA ARG A 473 14.99 1.89 -43.63
C ARG A 473 14.45 3.30 -43.95
N PHE A 474 14.05 4.06 -42.96
CA PHE A 474 13.52 5.42 -43.15
C PHE A 474 14.61 6.50 -43.27
N HIS A 475 15.89 6.13 -43.20
CA HIS A 475 17.03 7.06 -43.41
C HIS A 475 17.78 6.77 -44.72
N LEU A 476 17.26 5.89 -45.55
CA LEU A 476 17.72 5.85 -46.96
C LEU A 476 17.14 7.07 -47.67
N PRO A 477 17.99 7.86 -48.39
CA PRO A 477 17.49 8.97 -49.23
C PRO A 477 16.38 8.42 -50.13
N GLU A 478 15.28 9.13 -50.26
CA GLU A 478 14.30 8.86 -51.31
C GLU A 478 15.10 8.86 -52.63
N GLU A 479 15.05 7.75 -53.36
CA GLU A 479 15.51 7.75 -54.75
C GLU A 479 14.68 8.79 -55.47
N VAL A 480 15.31 9.90 -55.83
CA VAL A 480 14.74 10.87 -56.73
C VAL A 480 14.57 10.15 -58.05
N ASN A 481 13.35 9.77 -58.36
CA ASN A 481 12.98 9.34 -59.69
C ASN A 481 13.23 10.49 -60.64
N THR A 482 14.41 10.52 -61.25
CA THR A 482 14.71 11.32 -62.42
C THR A 482 14.25 10.57 -63.65
N ASP A 483 12.92 10.49 -63.87
CA ASP A 483 12.36 10.14 -65.12
C ASP A 483 11.40 11.27 -65.56
N GLU A 484 11.98 12.39 -65.95
CA GLU A 484 11.41 13.31 -66.93
C GLU A 484 12.49 13.65 -67.92
N GLU A 485 12.64 12.75 -68.88
CA GLU A 485 13.17 13.14 -70.19
C GLU A 485 12.06 13.11 -71.21
N GLY A 486 11.82 14.26 -71.79
CA GLY A 486 11.60 14.38 -73.17
C GLY A 486 10.14 14.38 -73.68
N GLU A 487 9.61 15.46 -73.95
CA GLU A 487 9.33 16.04 -75.30
C GLU A 487 8.55 17.37 -75.20
#